data_ddafe513631c5a07f03b3c418f359d27
#
_entry.id   ddafe513631c5a07f03b3c418f359d27
#
_cell.length_a   1.000
_cell.length_b   1.000
_cell.length_c   1.000
_cell.angle_alpha   90.00
_cell.angle_beta   90.00
_cell.angle_gamma   90.00
#
_symmetry.space_group_name_H-M   'P 1'
#
loop_
_entity.id
_entity.type
_entity.pdbx_description
1 polymer ?
#
loop_
_entity_poly.entity_id
_entity_poly.type
_entity_poly.pdbx_seq_one_letter_code
_entity_poly.pdbx_strand_id
1 'polypeptide(L)'
;MKLKRHQAVIWLPPRSAGERAFGSEALLLAHVGGEPRATLRRASLDSLEGIKQVWLVADARDVSLLDVVVPPLSGARLRQALPNVVEEFLLQDVSKCLVVPGPPSAEGRRLIGVIDRDWVEFVVGAFARRQMRVESLWPAQLALPVAPDQWSLACSHGALALRTGVASGLGWNAGEDLEFRLEAIVAILEAGAASSPKPEKLQAYLEDADWQKPVQKAAQRCGMVVEMARLPLVREAPIDLMLGRASGMKAAMAQVDWRVWRAPVALAVASVVVALIGLNVHWGMQNSQKAAIRVAMEQKFRAAFPGTQTIVDPVLQMKRNVAALRAQSGRAGPDDFVPLLGRFAQAMGPRAQDAVAALEYREGELKVRFNPIAATGAPARDNLRQACARLGLKLQFDNERDLTAKITVLGT
;
A
#
# COMPACT_ATOMS: atom_id res chain seq x y z
N MET A 1 -3.21 -21.27 -16.36
CA MET A 1 -2.83 -21.34 -14.93
C MET A 1 -2.84 -22.81 -14.52
N LYS A 2 -1.77 -23.33 -13.92
CA LYS A 2 -1.82 -24.64 -13.24
C LYS A 2 -2.23 -24.34 -11.79
N LEU A 3 -3.33 -24.93 -11.33
CA LEU A 3 -3.73 -24.80 -9.93
C LEU A 3 -2.73 -25.55 -9.04
N LYS A 4 -2.30 -24.89 -7.96
CA LYS A 4 -1.48 -25.52 -6.91
C LYS A 4 -2.38 -26.37 -5.99
N ARG A 5 -1.81 -27.32 -5.24
CA ARG A 5 -2.56 -28.23 -4.35
C ARG A 5 -3.55 -27.55 -3.39
N HIS A 6 -3.30 -26.30 -3.01
CA HIS A 6 -4.13 -25.52 -2.09
C HIS A 6 -5.05 -24.50 -2.80
N GLN A 7 -5.27 -24.66 -4.09
CA GLN A 7 -6.06 -23.76 -4.94
C GLN A 7 -7.22 -24.50 -5.60
N ALA A 8 -8.37 -23.83 -5.73
CA ALA A 8 -9.51 -24.36 -6.44
C ALA A 8 -10.24 -23.26 -7.22
N VAL A 9 -10.87 -23.65 -8.35
CA VAL A 9 -11.89 -22.84 -9.04
C VAL A 9 -13.23 -23.52 -8.81
N ILE A 10 -14.22 -22.78 -8.36
CA ILE A 10 -15.50 -23.29 -7.88
C ILE A 10 -16.64 -22.57 -8.58
N TRP A 11 -17.49 -23.33 -9.29
CA TRP A 11 -18.76 -22.86 -9.81
C TRP A 11 -19.79 -22.96 -8.68
N LEU A 12 -20.42 -21.85 -8.37
CA LEU A 12 -21.38 -21.74 -7.28
C LEU A 12 -22.76 -22.22 -7.71
N PRO A 13 -23.55 -22.81 -6.81
CA PRO A 13 -24.97 -23.01 -7.02
C PRO A 13 -25.69 -21.67 -7.04
N PRO A 14 -26.94 -21.61 -7.55
CA PRO A 14 -27.73 -20.40 -7.52
C PRO A 14 -28.09 -20.01 -6.10
N ARG A 15 -28.32 -18.70 -5.89
CA ARG A 15 -28.83 -18.17 -4.62
C ARG A 15 -30.12 -18.87 -4.17
N SER A 16 -30.97 -19.25 -5.11
CA SER A 16 -32.24 -19.96 -4.84
C SER A 16 -32.07 -21.31 -4.15
N ALA A 17 -30.88 -21.93 -4.21
CA ALA A 17 -30.58 -23.14 -3.44
C ALA A 17 -30.62 -22.91 -1.92
N GLY A 18 -30.44 -21.68 -1.49
CA GLY A 18 -30.52 -21.26 -0.08
C GLY A 18 -29.25 -21.53 0.72
N GLU A 19 -29.10 -20.80 1.81
CA GLU A 19 -27.90 -20.81 2.66
C GLU A 19 -27.64 -22.17 3.33
N ARG A 20 -28.70 -22.88 3.71
CA ARG A 20 -28.57 -24.19 4.37
C ARG A 20 -27.99 -25.24 3.42
N ALA A 21 -28.57 -25.35 2.22
CA ALA A 21 -28.09 -26.29 1.22
C ALA A 21 -26.65 -25.98 0.78
N PHE A 22 -26.32 -24.71 0.61
CA PHE A 22 -24.96 -24.26 0.30
C PHE A 22 -23.90 -24.76 1.30
N GLY A 23 -24.25 -24.83 2.60
CA GLY A 23 -23.33 -25.28 3.65
C GLY A 23 -23.21 -26.79 3.80
N SER A 24 -24.29 -27.55 3.55
CA SER A 24 -24.41 -28.96 3.90
C SER A 24 -24.38 -29.91 2.70
N GLU A 25 -24.80 -29.46 1.53
CA GLU A 25 -24.92 -30.30 0.34
C GLU A 25 -23.71 -30.17 -0.59
N ALA A 26 -23.47 -31.21 -1.42
CA ALA A 26 -22.41 -31.23 -2.40
C ALA A 26 -22.81 -30.46 -3.68
N LEU A 27 -23.15 -29.17 -3.51
CA LEU A 27 -23.62 -28.31 -4.59
C LEU A 27 -22.50 -27.59 -5.36
N LEU A 28 -21.29 -27.55 -4.82
CA LEU A 28 -20.17 -26.88 -5.49
C LEU A 28 -19.60 -27.75 -6.59
N LEU A 29 -19.37 -27.15 -7.77
CA LEU A 29 -18.63 -27.81 -8.85
C LEU A 29 -17.19 -27.31 -8.82
N ALA A 30 -16.27 -28.12 -8.34
CA ALA A 30 -14.92 -27.68 -8.02
C ALA A 30 -13.85 -28.31 -8.93
N HIS A 31 -12.99 -27.47 -9.48
CA HIS A 31 -11.68 -27.84 -10.02
C HIS A 31 -10.63 -27.68 -8.93
N VAL A 32 -10.12 -28.76 -8.38
CA VAL A 32 -9.13 -28.74 -7.30
C VAL A 32 -7.72 -28.95 -7.87
N GLY A 33 -6.77 -28.14 -7.41
CA GLY A 33 -5.39 -28.20 -7.85
C GLY A 33 -4.62 -29.39 -7.24
N GLY A 34 -3.53 -29.77 -7.91
CA GLY A 34 -2.62 -30.83 -7.44
C GLY A 34 -2.78 -32.17 -8.17
N GLU A 35 -3.84 -32.34 -8.95
CA GLU A 35 -3.99 -33.45 -9.87
C GLU A 35 -3.39 -33.12 -11.25
N PRO A 36 -2.89 -34.11 -12.03
CA PRO A 36 -2.31 -33.87 -13.36
C PRO A 36 -3.30 -33.22 -14.34
N ARG A 37 -4.59 -33.47 -14.15
CA ARG A 37 -5.70 -32.76 -14.81
C ARG A 37 -6.70 -32.42 -13.73
N ALA A 38 -6.97 -31.13 -13.52
CA ALA A 38 -8.00 -30.66 -12.62
C ALA A 38 -9.35 -31.26 -13.08
N THR A 39 -9.84 -32.27 -12.36
CA THR A 39 -11.12 -32.91 -12.65
C THR A 39 -12.22 -32.13 -11.97
N LEU A 40 -13.26 -31.81 -12.75
CA LEU A 40 -14.50 -31.25 -12.20
C LEU A 40 -15.19 -32.29 -11.32
N ARG A 41 -15.45 -31.94 -10.07
CA ARG A 41 -16.20 -32.77 -9.12
C ARG A 41 -17.23 -31.96 -8.34
N ARG A 42 -18.32 -32.60 -7.98
CA ARG A 42 -19.23 -32.04 -6.96
C ARG A 42 -18.56 -32.09 -5.58
N ALA A 43 -18.70 -31.05 -4.81
CA ALA A 43 -18.06 -30.88 -3.50
C ALA A 43 -18.98 -30.15 -2.54
N SER A 44 -18.90 -30.47 -1.26
CA SER A 44 -19.37 -29.62 -0.18
C SER A 44 -18.25 -28.71 0.32
N LEU A 45 -18.57 -27.66 1.07
CA LEU A 45 -17.55 -26.81 1.68
C LEU A 45 -16.58 -27.60 2.57
N ASP A 46 -17.09 -28.62 3.28
CA ASP A 46 -16.29 -29.43 4.19
C ASP A 46 -15.33 -30.38 3.43
N SER A 47 -15.72 -30.81 2.23
CA SER A 47 -14.87 -31.67 1.39
C SER A 47 -13.70 -30.95 0.71
N LEU A 48 -13.56 -29.64 0.90
CA LEU A 48 -12.51 -28.79 0.36
C LEU A 48 -11.36 -28.54 1.38
N GLU A 49 -11.16 -29.45 2.32
CA GLU A 49 -10.05 -29.38 3.28
C GLU A 49 -8.70 -29.20 2.58
N GLY A 50 -7.83 -28.33 3.17
CA GLY A 50 -6.50 -28.02 2.62
C GLY A 50 -6.48 -26.98 1.51
N ILE A 51 -7.64 -26.55 0.98
CA ILE A 51 -7.74 -25.44 0.04
C ILE A 51 -7.63 -24.12 0.81
N LYS A 52 -6.75 -23.23 0.36
CA LYS A 52 -6.52 -21.91 0.97
C LYS A 52 -6.96 -20.74 0.09
N GLN A 53 -6.96 -20.94 -1.21
CA GLN A 53 -7.30 -19.90 -2.20
C GLN A 53 -8.34 -20.45 -3.17
N VAL A 54 -9.41 -19.68 -3.36
CA VAL A 54 -10.50 -20.06 -4.25
C VAL A 54 -10.85 -18.91 -5.19
N TRP A 55 -11.12 -19.26 -6.43
CA TRP A 55 -11.74 -18.41 -7.44
C TRP A 55 -13.15 -18.91 -7.66
N LEU A 56 -14.11 -18.02 -7.60
CA LEU A 56 -15.51 -18.36 -7.66
C LEU A 56 -16.11 -17.93 -8.99
N VAL A 57 -17.02 -18.75 -9.51
CA VAL A 57 -17.85 -18.43 -10.67
C VAL A 57 -19.30 -18.37 -10.17
N ALA A 58 -19.90 -17.18 -10.23
CA ALA A 58 -21.29 -16.98 -9.82
C ALA A 58 -22.25 -17.58 -10.84
N ASP A 59 -23.35 -18.15 -10.37
CA ASP A 59 -24.42 -18.69 -11.23
C ASP A 59 -24.96 -17.58 -12.17
N ALA A 60 -25.26 -17.96 -13.41
CA ALA A 60 -25.69 -17.01 -14.43
C ALA A 60 -27.02 -16.30 -14.07
N ARG A 61 -27.87 -16.94 -13.27
CA ARG A 61 -29.15 -16.38 -12.81
C ARG A 61 -29.00 -15.30 -11.74
N ASP A 62 -27.90 -15.31 -11.02
CA ASP A 62 -27.65 -14.40 -9.90
C ASP A 62 -26.95 -13.11 -10.33
N VAL A 63 -26.48 -13.05 -11.58
CA VAL A 63 -25.73 -11.90 -12.11
C VAL A 63 -26.44 -11.29 -13.31
N SER A 64 -26.81 -10.02 -13.19
CA SER A 64 -27.26 -9.22 -14.33
C SER A 64 -26.07 -8.54 -15.00
N LEU A 65 -25.98 -8.66 -16.31
CA LEU A 65 -25.00 -7.97 -17.14
C LEU A 65 -25.72 -6.88 -17.95
N LEU A 66 -25.39 -5.63 -17.71
CA LEU A 66 -26.01 -4.47 -18.33
C LEU A 66 -24.98 -3.74 -19.18
N ASP A 67 -25.29 -3.53 -20.46
CA ASP A 67 -24.47 -2.69 -21.35
C ASP A 67 -25.11 -1.31 -21.44
N VAL A 68 -24.57 -0.33 -20.71
CA VAL A 68 -25.17 1.00 -20.55
C VAL A 68 -24.19 2.10 -20.90
N VAL A 69 -24.72 3.25 -21.30
CA VAL A 69 -23.95 4.48 -21.50
C VAL A 69 -23.62 5.05 -20.12
N VAL A 70 -22.34 5.25 -19.87
CA VAL A 70 -21.87 5.75 -18.57
C VAL A 70 -21.22 7.12 -18.76
N PRO A 71 -21.48 8.09 -17.87
CA PRO A 71 -20.79 9.37 -17.91
C PRO A 71 -19.26 9.20 -17.92
N PRO A 72 -18.50 10.11 -18.54
CA PRO A 72 -17.04 10.02 -18.65
C PRO A 72 -16.36 10.31 -17.30
N LEU A 73 -16.70 9.51 -16.31
CA LEU A 73 -16.18 9.55 -14.95
C LEU A 73 -15.21 8.40 -14.71
N SER A 74 -14.32 8.55 -13.74
CA SER A 74 -13.39 7.51 -13.34
C SER A 74 -13.28 7.38 -11.81
N GLY A 75 -12.76 6.24 -11.35
CA GLY A 75 -12.47 6.01 -9.95
C GLY A 75 -13.67 6.11 -9.00
N ALA A 76 -13.57 6.91 -7.95
CA ALA A 76 -14.60 7.04 -6.92
C ALA A 76 -15.88 7.70 -7.45
N ARG A 77 -15.75 8.71 -8.33
CA ARG A 77 -16.89 9.43 -8.93
C ARG A 77 -17.73 8.50 -9.80
N LEU A 78 -17.09 7.64 -10.57
CA LEU A 78 -17.79 6.63 -11.35
C LEU A 78 -18.61 5.70 -10.46
N ARG A 79 -17.98 5.16 -9.39
CA ARG A 79 -18.68 4.27 -8.45
C ARG A 79 -19.89 4.91 -7.76
N GLN A 80 -19.82 6.20 -7.48
CA GLN A 80 -20.95 6.94 -6.90
C GLN A 80 -22.08 7.18 -7.91
N ALA A 81 -21.77 7.31 -9.19
CA ALA A 81 -22.76 7.54 -10.23
C ALA A 81 -23.44 6.25 -10.73
N LEU A 82 -22.73 5.11 -10.68
CA LEU A 82 -23.21 3.83 -11.22
C LEU A 82 -24.57 3.37 -10.66
N PRO A 83 -24.86 3.45 -9.35
CA PRO A 83 -26.18 3.07 -8.84
C PRO A 83 -27.33 3.77 -9.58
N ASN A 84 -27.23 5.08 -9.77
CA ASN A 84 -28.27 5.85 -10.46
C ASN A 84 -28.39 5.48 -11.96
N VAL A 85 -27.28 5.06 -12.60
CA VAL A 85 -27.28 4.66 -14.01
C VAL A 85 -27.96 3.30 -14.22
N VAL A 86 -27.84 2.39 -13.24
CA VAL A 86 -28.38 1.03 -13.38
C VAL A 86 -29.76 0.84 -12.73
N GLU A 87 -30.22 1.79 -11.91
CA GLU A 87 -31.45 1.68 -11.16
C GLU A 87 -32.68 1.39 -12.04
N GLU A 88 -32.78 2.02 -13.21
CA GLU A 88 -33.90 1.83 -14.15
C GLU A 88 -33.95 0.41 -14.77
N PHE A 89 -32.84 -0.33 -14.73
CA PHE A 89 -32.73 -1.68 -15.31
C PHE A 89 -32.91 -2.78 -14.26
N LEU A 90 -33.05 -2.43 -12.98
CA LEU A 90 -33.11 -3.39 -11.89
C LEU A 90 -34.52 -3.49 -11.31
N LEU A 91 -34.94 -4.72 -11.02
CA LEU A 91 -36.21 -4.99 -10.32
C LEU A 91 -36.09 -4.89 -8.80
N GLN A 92 -34.88 -4.89 -8.27
CA GLN A 92 -34.57 -4.82 -6.86
C GLN A 92 -33.88 -3.50 -6.52
N ASP A 93 -33.93 -3.13 -5.23
CA ASP A 93 -33.26 -1.94 -4.72
C ASP A 93 -31.75 -2.00 -4.98
N VAL A 94 -31.22 -1.01 -5.69
CA VAL A 94 -29.81 -0.90 -6.06
C VAL A 94 -28.90 -0.84 -4.82
N SER A 95 -29.37 -0.36 -3.69
CA SER A 95 -28.62 -0.32 -2.44
C SER A 95 -28.26 -1.71 -1.90
N LYS A 96 -29.06 -2.72 -2.25
CA LYS A 96 -28.81 -4.14 -1.94
C LYS A 96 -27.91 -4.83 -2.96
N CYS A 97 -27.50 -4.13 -4.02
CA CYS A 97 -26.67 -4.69 -5.07
C CYS A 97 -25.20 -4.29 -4.94
N LEU A 98 -24.32 -5.15 -5.42
CA LEU A 98 -22.97 -4.80 -5.81
C LEU A 98 -22.98 -4.48 -7.30
N VAL A 99 -22.59 -3.25 -7.64
CA VAL A 99 -22.54 -2.75 -9.01
C VAL A 99 -21.08 -2.59 -9.41
N VAL A 100 -20.63 -3.36 -10.37
CA VAL A 100 -19.21 -3.43 -10.76
C VAL A 100 -19.05 -3.12 -12.24
N PRO A 101 -18.34 -2.05 -12.60
CA PRO A 101 -18.06 -1.71 -13.97
C PRO A 101 -16.97 -2.61 -14.57
N GLY A 102 -17.21 -3.09 -15.77
CA GLY A 102 -16.21 -3.71 -16.64
C GLY A 102 -15.32 -2.66 -17.34
N PRO A 103 -14.51 -3.09 -18.29
CA PRO A 103 -13.68 -2.19 -19.10
C PRO A 103 -14.56 -1.26 -19.94
N PRO A 104 -14.09 -0.04 -20.24
CA PRO A 104 -14.81 0.88 -21.12
C PRO A 104 -14.81 0.38 -22.56
N SER A 105 -15.93 0.57 -23.26
CA SER A 105 -16.04 0.39 -24.71
C SER A 105 -15.67 1.68 -25.45
N ALA A 106 -15.40 1.58 -26.77
CA ALA A 106 -15.03 2.71 -27.62
C ALA A 106 -16.14 3.78 -27.73
N GLU A 107 -17.41 3.41 -27.54
CA GLU A 107 -18.57 4.28 -27.70
C GLU A 107 -19.08 4.92 -26.40
N GLY A 108 -18.27 4.94 -25.34
CA GLY A 108 -18.69 5.43 -24.01
C GLY A 108 -19.66 4.48 -23.29
N ARG A 109 -19.98 3.32 -23.88
CA ARG A 109 -20.74 2.25 -23.25
C ARG A 109 -19.83 1.44 -22.35
N ARG A 110 -20.43 0.82 -21.34
CA ARG A 110 -19.69 -0.03 -20.40
C ARG A 110 -20.58 -1.17 -19.96
N LEU A 111 -20.01 -2.36 -19.99
CA LEU A 111 -20.66 -3.52 -19.38
C LEU A 111 -20.57 -3.40 -17.86
N ILE A 112 -21.70 -3.56 -17.19
CA ILE A 112 -21.80 -3.49 -15.73
C ILE A 112 -22.34 -4.81 -15.22
N GLY A 113 -21.63 -5.41 -14.28
CA GLY A 113 -22.10 -6.58 -13.53
C GLY A 113 -22.82 -6.16 -12.27
N VAL A 114 -24.01 -6.72 -12.06
CA VAL A 114 -24.83 -6.47 -10.87
C VAL A 114 -25.15 -7.80 -10.21
N ILE A 115 -24.92 -7.90 -8.90
CA ILE A 115 -25.20 -9.08 -8.09
C ILE A 115 -25.72 -8.66 -6.71
N ASP A 116 -26.52 -9.49 -6.08
CA ASP A 116 -27.00 -9.25 -4.72
C ASP A 116 -25.83 -9.22 -3.72
N ARG A 117 -25.80 -8.15 -2.89
CA ARG A 117 -24.74 -7.91 -1.91
C ARG A 117 -24.73 -8.94 -0.81
N ASP A 118 -25.89 -9.22 -0.24
CA ASP A 118 -26.00 -10.10 0.92
C ASP A 118 -25.59 -11.54 0.55
N TRP A 119 -25.94 -11.96 -0.67
CA TRP A 119 -25.50 -13.24 -1.19
C TRP A 119 -23.97 -13.32 -1.32
N VAL A 120 -23.34 -12.31 -1.89
CA VAL A 120 -21.88 -12.28 -2.00
C VAL A 120 -21.22 -12.27 -0.63
N GLU A 121 -21.74 -11.51 0.31
CA GLU A 121 -21.21 -11.47 1.68
C GLU A 121 -21.36 -12.80 2.39
N PHE A 122 -22.51 -13.45 2.24
CA PHE A 122 -22.74 -14.79 2.75
C PHE A 122 -21.75 -15.81 2.18
N VAL A 123 -21.60 -15.87 0.85
CA VAL A 123 -20.68 -16.80 0.19
C VAL A 123 -19.25 -16.58 0.65
N VAL A 124 -18.76 -15.35 0.57
CA VAL A 124 -17.40 -15.04 1.01
C VAL A 124 -17.18 -15.34 2.49
N GLY A 125 -18.16 -15.05 3.34
CA GLY A 125 -18.16 -15.40 4.77
C GLY A 125 -18.11 -16.91 5.00
N ALA A 126 -18.83 -17.71 4.20
CA ALA A 126 -18.82 -19.17 4.28
C ALA A 126 -17.44 -19.77 3.98
N PHE A 127 -16.77 -19.28 2.95
CA PHE A 127 -15.38 -19.68 2.64
C PHE A 127 -14.38 -19.18 3.68
N ALA A 128 -14.53 -17.93 4.16
CA ALA A 128 -13.65 -17.36 5.18
C ALA A 128 -13.69 -18.12 6.51
N ARG A 129 -14.88 -18.58 6.94
CA ARG A 129 -15.02 -19.43 8.15
C ARG A 129 -14.23 -20.74 8.08
N ARG A 130 -13.93 -21.20 6.88
CA ARG A 130 -13.09 -22.39 6.63
C ARG A 130 -11.65 -22.04 6.24
N GLN A 131 -11.22 -20.80 6.54
CA GLN A 131 -9.87 -20.29 6.25
C GLN A 131 -9.50 -20.30 4.76
N MET A 132 -10.49 -20.31 3.87
CA MET A 132 -10.33 -20.18 2.44
C MET A 132 -10.48 -18.71 2.03
N ARG A 133 -9.51 -18.20 1.29
CA ARG A 133 -9.54 -16.85 0.77
C ARG A 133 -10.12 -16.82 -0.63
N VAL A 134 -11.18 -16.05 -0.80
CA VAL A 134 -11.76 -15.76 -2.11
C VAL A 134 -10.90 -14.70 -2.81
N GLU A 135 -10.30 -15.05 -3.93
CA GLU A 135 -9.44 -14.16 -4.72
C GLU A 135 -10.25 -13.36 -5.74
N SER A 136 -11.24 -13.98 -6.39
CA SER A 136 -12.11 -13.34 -7.38
C SER A 136 -13.48 -14.01 -7.41
N LEU A 137 -14.49 -13.27 -7.90
CA LEU A 137 -15.83 -13.79 -8.19
C LEU A 137 -16.24 -13.33 -9.58
N TRP A 138 -16.36 -14.27 -10.52
CA TRP A 138 -16.63 -14.00 -11.92
C TRP A 138 -18.05 -14.39 -12.32
N PRO A 139 -18.75 -13.60 -13.16
CA PRO A 139 -20.00 -14.04 -13.76
C PRO A 139 -19.81 -15.26 -14.67
N ALA A 140 -20.65 -16.27 -14.56
CA ALA A 140 -20.54 -17.47 -15.41
C ALA A 140 -20.56 -17.13 -16.91
N GLN A 141 -21.38 -16.17 -17.32
CA GLN A 141 -21.50 -15.69 -18.70
C GLN A 141 -20.19 -15.13 -19.26
N LEU A 142 -19.33 -14.56 -18.42
CA LEU A 142 -18.06 -13.98 -18.83
C LEU A 142 -16.85 -14.83 -18.45
N ALA A 143 -17.07 -15.92 -17.73
CA ALA A 143 -16.03 -16.85 -17.28
C ALA A 143 -15.67 -17.88 -18.35
N LEU A 144 -16.51 -18.07 -19.36
CA LEU A 144 -16.30 -19.01 -20.45
C LEU A 144 -15.20 -18.55 -21.42
N PRO A 145 -14.51 -19.45 -22.10
CA PRO A 145 -13.56 -19.11 -23.15
C PRO A 145 -14.20 -18.31 -24.29
N VAL A 146 -13.40 -17.44 -24.89
CA VAL A 146 -13.79 -16.68 -26.11
C VAL A 146 -12.89 -17.12 -27.25
N ALA A 147 -13.50 -17.45 -28.37
CA ALA A 147 -12.79 -17.69 -29.61
C ALA A 147 -13.47 -16.92 -30.76
N PRO A 148 -12.74 -16.54 -31.82
CA PRO A 148 -13.34 -15.97 -33.01
C PRO A 148 -14.37 -16.91 -33.64
N ASP A 149 -15.45 -16.38 -34.15
CA ASP A 149 -16.51 -17.12 -34.86
C ASP A 149 -17.13 -18.30 -34.09
N GLN A 150 -17.12 -18.21 -32.75
CA GLN A 150 -17.63 -19.25 -31.87
C GLN A 150 -18.31 -18.64 -30.64
N TRP A 151 -19.46 -19.16 -30.28
CA TRP A 151 -20.07 -18.92 -28.98
C TRP A 151 -19.73 -20.02 -27.98
N SER A 152 -19.70 -19.66 -26.70
CA SER A 152 -19.50 -20.59 -25.60
C SER A 152 -20.75 -20.66 -24.73
N LEU A 153 -21.29 -21.87 -24.53
CA LEU A 153 -22.44 -22.13 -23.67
C LEU A 153 -22.02 -23.02 -22.51
N ALA A 154 -22.31 -22.61 -21.27
CA ALA A 154 -22.21 -23.49 -20.10
C ALA A 154 -23.60 -23.90 -19.63
N CYS A 155 -23.72 -25.19 -19.26
CA CYS A 155 -24.90 -25.78 -18.66
C CYS A 155 -24.53 -26.34 -17.29
N SER A 156 -24.98 -25.67 -16.22
CA SER A 156 -24.69 -26.06 -14.85
C SER A 156 -25.81 -25.66 -13.88
N HIS A 157 -26.09 -26.50 -12.88
CA HIS A 157 -27.10 -26.21 -11.83
C HIS A 157 -28.48 -25.81 -12.37
N GLY A 158 -28.88 -26.31 -13.54
CA GLY A 158 -30.14 -25.90 -14.18
C GLY A 158 -30.10 -24.47 -14.78
N ALA A 159 -28.92 -23.84 -14.87
CA ALA A 159 -28.70 -22.57 -15.55
C ALA A 159 -27.95 -22.73 -16.85
N LEU A 160 -28.18 -21.78 -17.74
CA LEU A 160 -27.44 -21.58 -18.99
C LEU A 160 -26.68 -20.27 -18.91
N ALA A 161 -25.41 -20.31 -19.26
CA ALA A 161 -24.58 -19.13 -19.43
C ALA A 161 -24.05 -19.12 -20.85
N LEU A 162 -24.48 -18.18 -21.67
CA LEU A 162 -24.03 -18.00 -23.05
C LEU A 162 -23.06 -16.84 -23.11
N ARG A 163 -21.88 -17.06 -23.65
CA ARG A 163 -20.93 -16.00 -23.99
C ARG A 163 -20.89 -15.79 -25.49
N THR A 164 -21.24 -14.59 -25.93
CA THR A 164 -21.31 -14.21 -27.34
C THR A 164 -20.13 -13.36 -27.81
N GLY A 165 -19.30 -12.85 -26.85
CA GLY A 165 -18.14 -12.02 -27.16
C GLY A 165 -17.24 -11.75 -25.95
N VAL A 166 -16.30 -10.84 -26.12
CA VAL A 166 -15.33 -10.50 -25.08
C VAL A 166 -16.03 -9.90 -23.85
N ALA A 167 -16.99 -9.00 -24.09
CA ALA A 167 -17.74 -8.27 -23.06
C ALA A 167 -19.26 -8.48 -23.19
N SER A 168 -19.71 -9.59 -23.78
CA SER A 168 -21.12 -9.87 -23.97
C SER A 168 -21.45 -11.30 -23.59
N GLY A 169 -22.56 -11.46 -22.87
CA GLY A 169 -23.04 -12.77 -22.45
C GLY A 169 -24.44 -12.66 -21.82
N LEU A 170 -25.17 -13.77 -21.88
CA LEU A 170 -26.52 -13.92 -21.39
C LEU A 170 -26.59 -15.04 -20.33
N GLY A 171 -27.45 -14.86 -19.34
CA GLY A 171 -27.79 -15.89 -18.36
C GLY A 171 -29.26 -16.28 -18.52
N TRP A 172 -29.58 -17.58 -18.42
CA TRP A 172 -30.94 -18.08 -18.54
C TRP A 172 -31.19 -19.21 -17.54
N ASN A 173 -32.46 -19.36 -17.12
CA ASN A 173 -32.88 -20.46 -16.29
C ASN A 173 -33.43 -21.58 -17.19
N ALA A 174 -32.81 -22.75 -17.16
CA ALA A 174 -33.27 -23.91 -17.92
C ALA A 174 -34.26 -24.81 -17.17
N GLY A 175 -34.42 -24.57 -15.87
CA GLY A 175 -35.23 -25.45 -15.02
C GLY A 175 -34.58 -26.83 -14.80
N GLU A 176 -35.30 -27.70 -14.10
CA GLU A 176 -34.85 -29.04 -13.77
C GLU A 176 -35.34 -30.06 -14.80
N ASP A 177 -36.46 -29.83 -15.49
CA ASP A 177 -37.07 -30.76 -16.42
C ASP A 177 -36.36 -30.79 -17.76
N LEU A 178 -36.13 -32.03 -18.26
CA LEU A 178 -35.40 -32.29 -19.51
C LEU A 178 -36.09 -31.70 -20.74
N GLU A 179 -37.43 -31.65 -20.78
CA GLU A 179 -38.17 -31.08 -21.91
C GLU A 179 -38.01 -29.56 -21.99
N PHE A 180 -38.04 -28.90 -20.84
CA PHE A 180 -37.80 -27.41 -20.77
C PHE A 180 -36.37 -27.02 -21.11
N ARG A 181 -35.39 -27.90 -20.84
CA ARG A 181 -33.96 -27.61 -21.17
C ARG A 181 -33.73 -27.35 -22.65
N LEU A 182 -34.38 -28.14 -23.55
CA LEU A 182 -34.24 -27.93 -24.99
C LEU A 182 -34.75 -26.52 -25.41
N GLU A 183 -35.94 -26.17 -24.98
CA GLU A 183 -36.55 -24.90 -25.37
C GLU A 183 -35.80 -23.73 -24.72
N ALA A 184 -35.30 -23.85 -23.50
CA ALA A 184 -34.47 -22.84 -22.86
C ALA A 184 -33.14 -22.61 -23.60
N ILE A 185 -32.51 -23.70 -24.11
CA ILE A 185 -31.26 -23.58 -24.89
C ILE A 185 -31.55 -22.86 -26.21
N VAL A 186 -32.64 -23.24 -26.90
CA VAL A 186 -33.03 -22.54 -28.14
C VAL A 186 -33.28 -21.07 -27.87
N ALA A 187 -34.03 -20.72 -26.81
CA ALA A 187 -34.35 -19.35 -26.45
C ALA A 187 -33.11 -18.51 -26.18
N ILE A 188 -32.13 -19.03 -25.42
CA ILE A 188 -30.90 -18.26 -25.14
C ILE A 188 -30.02 -18.09 -26.41
N LEU A 189 -29.99 -19.06 -27.31
CA LEU A 189 -29.26 -18.95 -28.57
C LEU A 189 -29.92 -17.94 -29.50
N GLU A 190 -31.25 -17.91 -29.58
CA GLU A 190 -32.00 -16.89 -30.34
C GLU A 190 -31.85 -15.51 -29.75
N ALA A 191 -31.90 -15.35 -28.42
CA ALA A 191 -31.62 -14.09 -27.73
C ALA A 191 -30.20 -13.60 -28.00
N GLY A 192 -29.22 -14.50 -28.03
CA GLY A 192 -27.87 -14.20 -28.43
C GLY A 192 -27.77 -13.70 -29.86
N ALA A 193 -28.49 -14.33 -30.79
CA ALA A 193 -28.52 -13.94 -32.20
C ALA A 193 -29.19 -12.58 -32.45
N ALA A 194 -30.10 -12.16 -31.58
CA ALA A 194 -30.70 -10.82 -31.62
C ALA A 194 -29.70 -9.71 -31.23
N SER A 195 -28.69 -10.03 -30.46
CA SER A 195 -27.73 -9.05 -29.91
C SER A 195 -26.34 -9.12 -30.56
N SER A 196 -25.99 -10.23 -31.21
CA SER A 196 -24.64 -10.47 -31.76
C SER A 196 -24.73 -11.35 -33.02
N PRO A 197 -23.84 -11.19 -34.00
CA PRO A 197 -23.79 -12.06 -35.16
C PRO A 197 -23.69 -13.53 -34.72
N LYS A 198 -24.59 -14.38 -35.25
CA LYS A 198 -24.62 -15.81 -34.94
C LYS A 198 -23.46 -16.53 -35.64
N PRO A 199 -22.57 -17.21 -34.92
CA PRO A 199 -21.49 -17.99 -35.50
C PRO A 199 -22.00 -19.37 -35.98
N GLU A 200 -21.19 -20.06 -36.76
CA GLU A 200 -21.45 -21.41 -37.13
C GLU A 200 -21.16 -22.42 -36.02
N LYS A 201 -20.28 -22.07 -35.08
CA LYS A 201 -19.78 -22.99 -34.05
C LYS A 201 -20.28 -22.61 -32.66
N LEU A 202 -20.72 -23.64 -31.92
CA LEU A 202 -21.08 -23.55 -30.51
C LEU A 202 -20.19 -24.49 -29.70
N GLN A 203 -19.42 -23.97 -28.75
CA GLN A 203 -18.70 -24.78 -27.78
C GLN A 203 -19.56 -24.91 -26.53
N ALA A 204 -20.06 -26.09 -26.25
CA ALA A 204 -20.89 -26.37 -25.10
C ALA A 204 -20.07 -26.99 -23.96
N TYR A 205 -20.14 -26.41 -22.77
CA TYR A 205 -19.49 -26.88 -21.56
C TYR A 205 -20.56 -27.46 -20.61
N LEU A 206 -20.50 -28.75 -20.33
CA LEU A 206 -21.54 -29.46 -19.63
C LEU A 206 -21.10 -29.90 -18.24
N GLU A 207 -21.98 -29.75 -17.25
CA GLU A 207 -21.80 -30.31 -15.92
C GLU A 207 -21.84 -31.85 -15.94
N ASP A 208 -22.84 -32.40 -16.62
CA ASP A 208 -23.09 -33.85 -16.76
C ASP A 208 -23.55 -34.25 -18.18
N ALA A 209 -23.78 -35.52 -18.37
CA ALA A 209 -24.17 -36.12 -19.66
C ALA A 209 -25.63 -35.80 -20.03
N ASP A 210 -26.49 -35.47 -19.09
CA ASP A 210 -27.92 -35.23 -19.33
C ASP A 210 -28.17 -34.00 -20.21
N TRP A 211 -27.22 -33.08 -20.24
CA TRP A 211 -27.25 -31.93 -21.13
C TRP A 211 -26.90 -32.20 -22.59
N GLN A 212 -26.28 -33.35 -22.89
CA GLN A 212 -25.78 -33.64 -24.26
C GLN A 212 -26.88 -33.64 -25.30
N LYS A 213 -27.97 -34.39 -25.07
CA LYS A 213 -29.08 -34.50 -26.03
C LYS A 213 -29.82 -33.18 -26.23
N PRO A 214 -30.23 -32.44 -25.18
CA PRO A 214 -30.86 -31.13 -25.34
C PRO A 214 -29.98 -30.13 -26.11
N VAL A 215 -28.70 -30.05 -25.78
CA VAL A 215 -27.75 -29.12 -26.43
C VAL A 215 -27.57 -29.49 -27.92
N GLN A 216 -27.41 -30.75 -28.24
CA GLN A 216 -27.24 -31.20 -29.62
C GLN A 216 -28.48 -30.89 -30.48
N LYS A 217 -29.67 -31.16 -29.96
CA LYS A 217 -30.92 -30.85 -30.65
C LYS A 217 -31.14 -29.35 -30.83
N ALA A 218 -30.84 -28.54 -29.80
CA ALA A 218 -30.96 -27.09 -29.87
C ALA A 218 -29.97 -26.48 -30.89
N ALA A 219 -28.70 -26.90 -30.86
CA ALA A 219 -27.70 -26.48 -31.83
C ALA A 219 -28.13 -26.81 -33.27
N GLN A 220 -28.64 -28.02 -33.51
CA GLN A 220 -29.16 -28.44 -34.79
C GLN A 220 -30.35 -27.58 -35.27
N ARG A 221 -31.31 -27.27 -34.36
CA ARG A 221 -32.44 -26.37 -34.66
C ARG A 221 -31.97 -24.97 -35.02
N CYS A 222 -30.94 -24.49 -34.35
CA CYS A 222 -30.35 -23.19 -34.61
C CYS A 222 -29.35 -23.17 -35.77
N GLY A 223 -29.09 -24.30 -36.44
CA GLY A 223 -28.14 -24.41 -37.55
C GLY A 223 -26.71 -24.19 -37.14
N MET A 224 -26.32 -24.63 -35.93
CA MET A 224 -24.96 -24.49 -35.38
C MET A 224 -24.30 -25.88 -35.22
N VAL A 225 -23.01 -25.95 -35.49
CA VAL A 225 -22.19 -27.13 -35.19
C VAL A 225 -21.74 -27.03 -33.73
N VAL A 226 -22.06 -28.07 -32.95
CA VAL A 226 -21.71 -28.06 -31.52
C VAL A 226 -20.55 -29.01 -31.21
N GLU A 227 -19.59 -28.52 -30.47
CA GLU A 227 -18.55 -29.29 -29.80
C GLU A 227 -18.83 -29.31 -28.29
N MET A 228 -18.70 -30.47 -27.66
CA MET A 228 -19.04 -30.64 -26.25
C MET A 228 -17.80 -30.91 -25.39
N ALA A 229 -17.73 -30.28 -24.24
CA ALA A 229 -16.68 -30.46 -23.24
C ALA A 229 -17.25 -30.37 -21.81
N ARG A 230 -16.45 -30.70 -20.82
CA ARG A 230 -16.78 -30.40 -19.41
C ARG A 230 -16.56 -28.94 -19.11
N LEU A 231 -17.21 -28.43 -18.05
CA LEU A 231 -17.03 -27.06 -17.57
C LEU A 231 -15.53 -26.71 -17.48
N PRO A 232 -15.13 -25.56 -18.01
CA PRO A 232 -13.74 -25.21 -18.14
C PRO A 232 -13.14 -24.74 -16.81
N LEU A 233 -11.82 -24.91 -16.70
CA LEU A 233 -11.05 -24.21 -15.67
C LEU A 233 -10.96 -22.73 -16.06
N VAL A 234 -11.71 -21.90 -15.38
CA VAL A 234 -11.73 -20.45 -15.60
C VAL A 234 -10.40 -19.84 -15.15
N ARG A 235 -9.89 -18.90 -15.92
CA ARG A 235 -8.60 -18.24 -15.62
C ARG A 235 -8.75 -16.77 -15.30
N GLU A 236 -9.68 -16.11 -15.96
CA GLU A 236 -9.98 -14.68 -15.82
C GLU A 236 -11.32 -14.36 -16.50
N ALA A 237 -11.93 -13.28 -16.09
CA ALA A 237 -13.08 -12.70 -16.75
C ALA A 237 -12.93 -11.17 -16.76
N PRO A 238 -13.58 -10.46 -17.71
CA PRO A 238 -13.46 -9.01 -17.82
C PRO A 238 -14.07 -8.24 -16.64
N ILE A 239 -14.93 -8.89 -15.85
CA ILE A 239 -15.51 -8.32 -14.62
C ILE A 239 -15.22 -9.25 -13.45
N ASP A 240 -14.68 -8.68 -12.37
CA ASP A 240 -14.55 -9.34 -11.08
C ASP A 240 -15.50 -8.68 -10.08
N LEU A 241 -16.53 -9.40 -9.68
CA LEU A 241 -17.58 -8.89 -8.77
C LEU A 241 -17.05 -8.61 -7.35
N MET A 242 -15.89 -9.18 -6.97
CA MET A 242 -15.23 -8.84 -5.71
C MET A 242 -14.77 -7.39 -5.64
N LEU A 243 -14.55 -6.73 -6.78
CA LEU A 243 -14.19 -5.31 -6.82
C LEU A 243 -15.30 -4.40 -6.26
N GLY A 244 -16.56 -4.82 -6.30
CA GLY A 244 -17.69 -4.11 -5.68
C GLY A 244 -17.63 -4.10 -4.14
N ARG A 245 -16.97 -5.09 -3.53
CA ARG A 245 -16.72 -5.15 -2.07
C ARG A 245 -15.50 -4.36 -1.64
N ALA A 246 -14.54 -4.16 -2.53
CA ALA A 246 -13.28 -3.51 -2.19
C ALA A 246 -13.52 -2.02 -1.94
N SER A 247 -13.75 -1.63 -0.70
CA SER A 247 -13.61 -0.25 -0.26
C SER A 247 -12.14 0.02 0.02
N GLY A 248 -11.54 0.98 -0.67
CA GLY A 248 -10.19 1.42 -0.40
C GLY A 248 -9.15 1.17 -1.50
N MET A 249 -7.87 1.20 -1.11
CA MET A 249 -6.70 1.25 -1.99
C MET A 249 -6.61 0.09 -3.01
N LYS A 250 -7.08 -1.12 -2.67
CA LYS A 250 -7.07 -2.28 -3.58
C LYS A 250 -8.00 -2.11 -4.78
N ALA A 251 -9.20 -1.55 -4.60
CA ALA A 251 -10.13 -1.25 -5.70
C ALA A 251 -9.61 -0.14 -6.60
N ALA A 252 -8.94 0.86 -6.02
CA ALA A 252 -8.31 1.93 -6.78
C ALA A 252 -7.13 1.42 -7.62
N MET A 253 -6.32 0.51 -7.07
CA MET A 253 -5.16 -0.05 -7.79
C MET A 253 -5.57 -1.01 -8.93
N ALA A 254 -6.67 -1.76 -8.79
CA ALA A 254 -7.15 -2.67 -9.83
C ALA A 254 -7.72 -1.94 -11.07
N GLN A 255 -8.12 -0.68 -10.93
CA GLN A 255 -8.65 0.15 -12.03
C GLN A 255 -7.60 1.08 -12.66
N VAL A 256 -6.36 1.05 -12.16
CA VAL A 256 -5.27 1.85 -12.74
C VAL A 256 -4.84 1.21 -14.05
N ASP A 257 -5.05 1.91 -15.15
CA ASP A 257 -4.47 1.53 -16.43
C ASP A 257 -2.95 1.71 -16.37
N TRP A 258 -2.25 0.63 -16.02
CA TRP A 258 -0.80 0.61 -15.90
C TRP A 258 -0.05 1.02 -17.17
N ARG A 259 -0.72 0.98 -18.33
CA ARG A 259 -0.10 1.43 -19.60
C ARG A 259 0.10 2.95 -19.60
N VAL A 260 -0.88 3.71 -19.09
CA VAL A 260 -0.79 5.16 -18.96
C VAL A 260 0.23 5.57 -17.90
N TRP A 261 0.36 4.77 -16.82
CA TRP A 261 1.25 5.07 -15.70
C TRP A 261 2.70 4.63 -15.90
N ARG A 262 3.02 3.88 -16.95
CA ARG A 262 4.40 3.39 -17.20
C ARG A 262 5.40 4.54 -17.38
N ALA A 263 5.04 5.60 -18.11
CA ALA A 263 5.92 6.74 -18.33
C ALA A 263 6.17 7.58 -17.07
N PRO A 264 5.13 8.02 -16.30
CA PRO A 264 5.35 8.73 -15.02
C PRO A 264 6.08 7.88 -13.98
N VAL A 265 5.81 6.58 -13.88
CA VAL A 265 6.53 5.70 -12.95
C VAL A 265 7.99 5.54 -13.35
N ALA A 266 8.29 5.35 -14.63
CA ALA A 266 9.67 5.28 -15.12
C ALA A 266 10.43 6.59 -14.83
N LEU A 267 9.77 7.76 -15.02
CA LEU A 267 10.35 9.06 -14.71
C LEU A 267 10.61 9.22 -13.20
N ALA A 268 9.67 8.80 -12.37
CA ALA A 268 9.81 8.85 -10.92
C ALA A 268 10.99 7.96 -10.45
N VAL A 269 11.09 6.74 -10.97
CA VAL A 269 12.22 5.84 -10.67
C VAL A 269 13.54 6.45 -11.14
N ALA A 270 13.60 7.00 -12.34
CA ALA A 270 14.79 7.68 -12.85
C ALA A 270 15.20 8.86 -11.96
N SER A 271 14.23 9.67 -11.50
CA SER A 271 14.48 10.79 -10.59
C SER A 271 15.06 10.32 -9.25
N VAL A 272 14.55 9.23 -8.69
CA VAL A 272 15.07 8.64 -7.44
C VAL A 272 16.51 8.14 -7.64
N VAL A 273 16.80 7.49 -8.77
CA VAL A 273 18.14 6.99 -9.09
C VAL A 273 19.12 8.16 -9.21
N VAL A 274 18.73 9.24 -9.91
CA VAL A 274 19.58 10.44 -10.05
C VAL A 274 19.82 11.09 -8.69
N ALA A 275 18.79 11.19 -7.83
CA ALA A 275 18.93 11.73 -6.48
C ALA A 275 19.89 10.89 -5.61
N LEU A 276 19.80 9.56 -5.69
CA LEU A 276 20.70 8.64 -4.96
C LEU A 276 22.15 8.77 -5.44
N ILE A 277 22.37 8.87 -6.76
CA ILE A 277 23.71 9.10 -7.32
C ILE A 277 24.25 10.45 -6.85
N GLY A 278 23.44 11.52 -6.94
CA GLY A 278 23.82 12.86 -6.49
C GLY A 278 24.18 12.90 -5.00
N LEU A 279 23.41 12.22 -4.16
CA LEU A 279 23.69 12.12 -2.73
C LEU A 279 25.01 11.36 -2.44
N ASN A 280 25.27 10.27 -3.16
CA ASN A 280 26.52 9.51 -3.03
C ASN A 280 27.74 10.33 -3.46
N VAL A 281 27.64 11.04 -4.59
CA VAL A 281 28.72 11.94 -5.06
C VAL A 281 28.95 13.05 -4.04
N HIS A 282 27.89 13.69 -3.56
CA HIS A 282 27.99 14.76 -2.55
C HIS A 282 28.64 14.25 -1.26
N TRP A 283 28.26 13.07 -0.78
CA TRP A 283 28.85 12.44 0.40
C TRP A 283 30.34 12.12 0.19
N GLY A 284 30.71 11.61 -0.99
CA GLY A 284 32.10 11.35 -1.39
C GLY A 284 32.94 12.65 -1.39
N MET A 285 32.41 13.73 -1.94
CA MET A 285 33.07 15.04 -1.93
C MET A 285 33.27 15.60 -0.51
N GLN A 286 32.26 15.51 0.35
CA GLN A 286 32.41 15.93 1.74
C GLN A 286 33.43 15.10 2.52
N ASN A 287 33.46 13.80 2.26
CA ASN A 287 34.43 12.93 2.93
C ASN A 287 35.88 13.22 2.48
N SER A 288 36.10 13.51 1.20
CA SER A 288 37.40 13.94 0.70
C SER A 288 37.84 15.28 1.26
N GLN A 289 36.93 16.26 1.40
CA GLN A 289 37.22 17.54 2.04
C GLN A 289 37.60 17.37 3.52
N LYS A 290 36.87 16.53 4.28
CA LYS A 290 37.23 16.21 5.67
C LYS A 290 38.61 15.58 5.78
N ALA A 291 38.94 14.65 4.88
CA ALA A 291 40.27 14.02 4.83
C ALA A 291 41.37 15.05 4.53
N ALA A 292 41.16 15.95 3.57
CA ALA A 292 42.10 16.99 3.24
C ALA A 292 42.36 17.98 4.37
N ILE A 293 41.28 18.39 5.07
CA ILE A 293 41.38 19.26 6.25
C ILE A 293 42.18 18.57 7.36
N ARG A 294 41.91 17.28 7.62
CA ARG A 294 42.64 16.49 8.62
C ARG A 294 44.13 16.41 8.33
N VAL A 295 44.49 16.12 7.08
CA VAL A 295 45.90 16.09 6.65
C VAL A 295 46.56 17.47 6.78
N ALA A 296 45.85 18.55 6.39
CA ALA A 296 46.37 19.91 6.54
C ALA A 296 46.59 20.30 8.01
N MET A 297 45.68 19.87 8.92
CA MET A 297 45.84 20.08 10.35
C MET A 297 47.01 19.34 10.94
N GLU A 298 47.23 18.07 10.55
CA GLU A 298 48.39 17.28 10.96
C GLU A 298 49.72 17.88 10.45
N GLN A 299 49.74 18.35 9.22
CA GLN A 299 50.92 19.01 8.65
C GLN A 299 51.27 20.31 9.40
N LYS A 300 50.27 21.16 9.70
CA LYS A 300 50.49 22.37 10.48
C LYS A 300 50.95 22.06 11.92
N PHE A 301 50.40 20.99 12.50
CA PHE A 301 50.80 20.56 13.83
C PHE A 301 52.26 20.07 13.85
N ARG A 302 52.68 19.25 12.88
CA ARG A 302 54.09 18.76 12.78
C ARG A 302 55.06 19.89 12.50
N ALA A 303 54.65 20.88 11.71
CA ALA A 303 55.48 22.03 11.46
C ALA A 303 55.70 22.86 12.71
N ALA A 304 54.71 22.99 13.60
CA ALA A 304 54.80 23.74 14.84
C ALA A 304 55.53 22.96 15.98
N PHE A 305 55.39 21.61 15.98
CA PHE A 305 55.90 20.75 17.04
C PHE A 305 56.60 19.50 16.46
N PRO A 306 57.84 19.65 15.94
CA PRO A 306 58.52 18.56 15.23
C PRO A 306 58.94 17.38 16.12
N GLY A 307 58.89 17.50 17.46
CA GLY A 307 59.25 16.42 18.39
C GLY A 307 58.11 15.45 18.77
N THR A 308 56.88 15.58 18.21
CA THR A 308 55.73 14.76 18.60
C THR A 308 55.66 13.51 17.76
N GLN A 309 55.80 12.33 18.32
CA GLN A 309 55.81 11.04 17.59
C GLN A 309 54.38 10.55 17.27
N THR A 310 53.39 10.81 18.07
CA THR A 310 52.00 10.28 17.86
C THR A 310 50.98 11.41 17.91
N ILE A 311 50.22 11.61 16.83
CA ILE A 311 49.16 12.59 16.70
C ILE A 311 47.82 11.84 16.71
N VAL A 312 47.06 11.96 17.79
CA VAL A 312 45.73 11.36 17.93
C VAL A 312 44.63 12.38 17.64
N ASP A 313 44.75 13.56 18.24
CA ASP A 313 43.87 14.70 18.04
C ASP A 313 44.71 15.98 17.90
N PRO A 314 44.95 16.46 16.65
CA PRO A 314 45.81 17.64 16.42
C PRO A 314 45.31 18.90 17.10
N VAL A 315 44.00 19.06 17.23
CA VAL A 315 43.40 20.28 17.83
C VAL A 315 43.61 20.31 19.34
N LEU A 316 43.29 19.23 19.99
CA LEU A 316 43.44 19.12 21.44
C LEU A 316 44.90 19.18 21.85
N GLN A 317 45.78 18.49 21.11
CA GLN A 317 47.22 18.50 21.37
C GLN A 317 47.83 19.89 21.12
N MET A 318 47.40 20.62 20.08
CA MET A 318 47.83 21.98 19.82
C MET A 318 47.45 22.91 20.97
N LYS A 319 46.19 22.85 21.42
CA LYS A 319 45.74 23.64 22.59
C LYS A 319 46.59 23.39 23.83
N ARG A 320 46.85 22.13 24.16
CA ARG A 320 47.69 21.74 25.33
C ARG A 320 49.12 22.22 25.20
N ASN A 321 49.76 22.05 24.03
CA ASN A 321 51.15 22.46 23.84
C ASN A 321 51.29 23.98 23.86
N VAL A 322 50.33 24.73 23.26
CA VAL A 322 50.32 26.19 23.33
C VAL A 322 50.11 26.66 24.76
N ALA A 323 49.24 26.05 25.56
CA ALA A 323 49.05 26.37 26.95
C ALA A 323 50.33 26.10 27.79
N ALA A 324 51.03 24.97 27.54
CA ALA A 324 52.28 24.66 28.18
C ALA A 324 53.39 25.67 27.85
N LEU A 325 53.55 26.06 26.60
CA LEU A 325 54.49 27.09 26.18
C LEU A 325 54.19 28.48 26.80
N ARG A 326 52.92 28.86 26.90
CA ARG A 326 52.49 30.10 27.59
C ARG A 326 52.86 30.03 29.07
N ALA A 327 52.60 28.92 29.74
CA ALA A 327 52.97 28.74 31.15
C ALA A 327 54.46 28.87 31.35
N GLN A 328 55.28 28.22 30.48
CA GLN A 328 56.75 28.31 30.55
C GLN A 328 57.28 29.73 30.28
N SER A 329 56.62 30.49 29.43
CA SER A 329 57.02 31.89 29.12
C SER A 329 56.56 32.90 30.15
N GLY A 330 55.88 32.53 31.20
CA GLY A 330 55.35 33.41 32.24
C GLY A 330 54.22 34.32 31.78
N ARG A 331 53.67 34.09 30.55
CA ARG A 331 52.54 34.87 30.01
C ARG A 331 51.25 34.18 30.35
N ALA A 332 50.51 34.76 31.31
CA ALA A 332 49.19 34.28 31.68
C ALA A 332 48.20 34.47 30.50
N GLY A 333 47.44 33.41 30.21
CA GLY A 333 46.32 33.46 29.22
C GLY A 333 45.14 34.30 29.75
N PRO A 334 44.24 34.74 28.87
CA PRO A 334 43.09 35.56 29.28
C PRO A 334 42.12 34.77 30.18
N ASP A 335 42.19 33.47 30.16
CA ASP A 335 41.41 32.46 30.89
C ASP A 335 42.12 31.95 32.16
N ASP A 336 43.41 32.32 32.40
CA ASP A 336 44.11 31.94 33.60
C ASP A 336 43.54 32.63 34.84
N PHE A 337 43.75 32.01 36.01
CA PHE A 337 43.18 32.47 37.29
C PHE A 337 43.43 33.96 37.61
N VAL A 338 44.68 34.41 37.48
CA VAL A 338 45.04 35.80 37.88
C VAL A 338 44.41 36.87 36.98
N PRO A 339 44.48 36.78 35.64
CA PRO A 339 43.81 37.73 34.76
C PRO A 339 42.28 37.69 34.87
N LEU A 340 41.71 36.49 35.07
CA LEU A 340 40.26 36.29 35.22
C LEU A 340 39.77 36.93 36.52
N LEU A 341 40.48 36.67 37.63
CA LEU A 341 40.20 37.26 38.92
C LEU A 341 40.37 38.79 38.91
N GLY A 342 41.44 39.29 38.27
CA GLY A 342 41.66 40.73 38.13
C GLY A 342 40.53 41.46 37.43
N ARG A 343 40.07 40.92 36.29
CA ARG A 343 38.92 41.51 35.57
C ARG A 343 37.62 41.38 36.36
N PHE A 344 37.41 40.27 37.06
CA PHE A 344 36.24 40.12 37.91
C PHE A 344 36.27 41.08 39.09
N ALA A 345 37.40 41.24 39.76
CA ALA A 345 37.55 42.22 40.84
C ALA A 345 37.31 43.65 40.36
N GLN A 346 37.76 43.98 39.14
CA GLN A 346 37.48 45.28 38.51
C GLN A 346 35.98 45.46 38.23
N ALA A 347 35.27 44.42 37.80
CA ALA A 347 33.82 44.44 37.59
C ALA A 347 33.04 44.65 38.88
N MET A 348 33.51 44.10 39.99
CA MET A 348 32.88 44.19 41.30
C MET A 348 33.16 45.58 41.98
N GLY A 349 34.26 46.24 41.64
CA GLY A 349 34.65 47.50 42.23
C GLY A 349 35.08 47.37 43.71
N PRO A 350 35.08 48.50 44.49
CA PRO A 350 35.64 48.55 45.85
C PRO A 350 34.94 47.66 46.89
N ARG A 351 33.75 47.11 46.57
CA ARG A 351 33.01 46.22 47.48
C ARG A 351 33.32 44.75 47.27
N ALA A 352 34.31 44.40 46.44
CA ALA A 352 34.64 43.05 46.10
C ALA A 352 35.01 42.16 47.29
N GLN A 353 35.72 42.71 48.27
CA GLN A 353 36.20 42.01 49.45
C GLN A 353 35.09 41.57 50.40
N ASP A 354 34.03 42.35 50.52
CA ASP A 354 32.93 42.04 51.45
C ASP A 354 31.85 41.14 50.80
N ALA A 355 31.84 41.14 49.48
CA ALA A 355 30.79 40.50 48.71
C ALA A 355 31.09 39.02 48.37
N VAL A 356 32.33 38.57 48.40
CA VAL A 356 32.74 37.23 48.00
C VAL A 356 33.03 36.33 49.20
N ALA A 357 32.33 35.21 49.30
CA ALA A 357 32.52 34.24 50.39
C ALA A 357 33.56 33.18 50.04
N ALA A 358 33.62 32.73 48.78
CA ALA A 358 34.57 31.72 48.33
C ALA A 358 34.81 31.85 46.81
N LEU A 359 36.03 31.46 46.38
CA LEU A 359 36.45 31.39 44.99
C LEU A 359 37.03 30.02 44.71
N GLU A 360 36.59 29.41 43.65
CA GLU A 360 37.10 28.13 43.13
C GLU A 360 37.41 28.31 41.63
N TYR A 361 38.63 27.98 41.24
CA TYR A 361 39.03 28.03 39.82
C TYR A 361 39.34 26.63 39.29
N ARG A 362 38.75 26.30 38.16
CA ARG A 362 38.99 25.04 37.46
C ARG A 362 38.91 25.22 35.97
N GLU A 363 39.94 24.85 35.25
CA GLU A 363 39.99 24.76 33.78
C GLU A 363 39.45 25.98 33.00
N GLY A 364 39.82 27.20 33.47
CA GLY A 364 39.40 28.48 32.82
C GLY A 364 38.03 28.99 33.30
N GLU A 365 37.44 28.35 34.28
CA GLU A 365 36.17 28.70 34.88
C GLU A 365 36.39 29.16 36.32
N LEU A 366 35.96 30.39 36.66
CA LEU A 366 35.99 30.90 38.01
C LEU A 366 34.60 30.81 38.65
N LYS A 367 34.44 29.94 39.64
CA LYS A 367 33.21 29.79 40.40
C LYS A 367 33.28 30.67 41.63
N VAL A 368 32.34 31.59 41.75
CA VAL A 368 32.29 32.59 42.83
C VAL A 368 31.05 32.32 43.68
N ARG A 369 31.23 32.20 45.00
CA ARG A 369 30.13 32.16 45.95
C ARG A 369 30.06 33.51 46.67
N PHE A 370 28.92 34.17 46.60
CA PHE A 370 28.69 35.49 47.21
C PHE A 370 28.17 35.36 48.63
N ASN A 371 28.45 36.40 49.44
CA ASN A 371 27.85 36.55 50.75
C ASN A 371 26.37 36.94 50.67
N PRO A 372 25.48 36.42 51.56
CA PRO A 372 24.04 36.71 51.50
C PRO A 372 23.67 38.19 51.52
N ILE A 373 24.49 39.02 52.17
CA ILE A 373 24.26 40.46 52.33
C ILE A 373 24.53 41.23 51.04
N ALA A 374 25.37 40.73 50.14
CA ALA A 374 25.80 41.46 48.93
C ALA A 374 25.00 41.10 47.67
N ALA A 375 24.25 40.01 47.70
CA ALA A 375 23.58 39.43 46.51
C ALA A 375 22.05 39.61 46.52
N THR A 376 21.49 40.42 47.42
CA THR A 376 20.04 40.62 47.57
C THR A 376 19.50 41.66 46.59
N GLY A 377 18.99 41.17 45.44
CA GLY A 377 18.16 41.90 44.52
C GLY A 377 18.49 41.68 43.03
N ALA A 378 17.47 41.45 42.23
CA ALA A 378 17.59 41.27 40.77
C ALA A 378 18.37 42.43 40.09
N PRO A 379 18.17 43.71 40.44
CA PRO A 379 18.90 44.82 39.82
C PRO A 379 20.41 44.82 40.11
N ALA A 380 20.87 44.32 41.26
CA ALA A 380 22.29 44.22 41.59
C ALA A 380 22.98 43.13 40.76
N ARG A 381 22.31 42.02 40.47
CA ARG A 381 22.80 40.91 39.62
C ARG A 381 22.93 41.30 38.16
N ASP A 382 21.96 42.06 37.64
CA ASP A 382 21.97 42.52 36.24
C ASP A 382 23.04 43.59 36.03
N ASN A 383 23.23 44.48 36.97
CA ASN A 383 24.33 45.45 36.95
C ASN A 383 25.70 44.76 36.97
N LEU A 384 25.88 43.71 37.78
CA LEU A 384 27.12 42.95 37.84
C LEU A 384 27.33 42.16 36.54
N ARG A 385 26.27 41.60 35.98
CA ARG A 385 26.32 40.86 34.68
C ARG A 385 26.74 41.81 33.55
N GLN A 386 26.23 43.06 33.52
CA GLN A 386 26.62 44.07 32.55
C GLN A 386 28.07 44.56 32.77
N ALA A 387 28.50 44.74 34.01
CA ALA A 387 29.88 45.15 34.33
C ALA A 387 30.87 44.02 33.91
N CYS A 388 30.57 42.77 34.16
CA CYS A 388 31.37 41.64 33.70
C CYS A 388 31.41 41.56 32.16
N ALA A 389 30.28 41.79 31.48
CA ALA A 389 30.21 41.77 30.02
C ALA A 389 31.07 42.87 29.36
N ARG A 390 31.13 44.07 29.94
CA ARG A 390 32.00 45.18 29.48
C ARG A 390 33.49 44.85 29.56
N LEU A 391 33.88 43.96 30.47
CA LEU A 391 35.26 43.48 30.64
C LEU A 391 35.54 42.15 29.93
N GLY A 392 34.64 41.73 29.07
CA GLY A 392 34.79 40.51 28.28
C GLY A 392 34.59 39.22 29.12
N LEU A 393 33.83 39.28 30.20
CA LEU A 393 33.49 38.16 31.07
C LEU A 393 32.01 37.82 30.94
N LYS A 394 31.71 36.51 30.88
CA LYS A 394 30.35 35.96 30.94
C LYS A 394 30.08 35.49 32.37
N LEU A 395 29.12 36.17 33.03
CA LEU A 395 28.66 35.77 34.38
C LEU A 395 27.34 35.02 34.27
N GLN A 396 27.31 33.80 34.83
CA GLN A 396 26.14 32.94 34.81
C GLN A 396 25.84 32.44 36.21
N PHE A 397 24.64 32.68 36.72
CA PHE A 397 24.18 32.14 38.01
C PHE A 397 23.56 30.77 37.77
N ASP A 398 23.85 29.80 38.65
CA ASP A 398 23.33 28.44 38.52
C ASP A 398 21.81 28.36 38.74
N ASN A 399 21.26 29.24 39.66
CA ASN A 399 19.82 29.43 39.87
C ASN A 399 19.54 30.84 40.35
N GLU A 400 18.28 31.34 40.22
CA GLU A 400 17.87 32.68 40.69
C GLU A 400 17.97 32.84 42.22
N ARG A 401 18.01 31.75 42.97
CA ARG A 401 18.14 31.75 44.44
C ARG A 401 19.55 31.39 44.93
N ASP A 402 20.44 30.96 44.04
CA ASP A 402 21.78 30.55 44.39
C ASP A 402 22.73 31.75 44.49
N LEU A 403 23.53 31.74 45.54
CA LEU A 403 24.60 32.72 45.76
C LEU A 403 25.89 32.36 45.01
N THR A 404 25.81 31.41 44.08
CA THR A 404 26.95 30.88 43.31
C THR A 404 26.83 31.30 41.86
N ALA A 405 27.87 31.81 41.26
CA ALA A 405 27.94 32.15 39.86
C ALA A 405 29.22 31.63 39.23
N LYS A 406 29.15 31.28 37.93
CA LYS A 406 30.27 30.90 37.10
C LYS A 406 30.68 32.05 36.19
N ILE A 407 31.98 32.26 36.10
CA ILE A 407 32.58 33.32 35.30
C ILE A 407 33.54 32.66 34.30
N THR A 408 33.34 33.00 33.04
CA THR A 408 34.17 32.56 31.90
C THR A 408 34.52 33.76 31.01
N VAL A 409 35.54 33.64 30.19
CA VAL A 409 35.88 34.68 29.19
C VAL A 409 34.88 34.61 28.03
N LEU A 410 34.38 35.77 27.60
CA LEU A 410 33.52 35.86 26.39
C LEU A 410 34.36 35.55 25.14
N GLY A 411 34.08 34.41 24.45
CA GLY A 411 34.69 34.11 23.15
C GLY A 411 35.69 32.96 23.15
N THR A 412 35.74 32.11 24.19
CA THR A 412 36.46 30.81 24.14
C THR A 412 35.53 29.67 23.76
#